data_1684f8030d79c1e3cd11d9bd6f09bbec
#
_entry.id   1684f8030d79c1e3cd11d9bd6f09bbec
#
_cell.length_a   1.000
_cell.length_b   1.000
_cell.length_c   1.000
_cell.angle_alpha   90.00
_cell.angle_beta   90.00
_cell.angle_gamma   90.00
#
_symmetry.space_group_name_H-M   'P 1'
#
loop_
_entity.id
_entity.type
_entity.pdbx_description
1 polymer ?
#
loop_
_entity_poly.entity_id
_entity_poly.type
_entity_poly.pdbx_seq_one_letter_code
_entity_poly.pdbx_strand_id
1 'polypeptide(L)'
;MDDRELAQAIVAGDRDAFRLLVERESGPLVRACARVLGDPDAAEDMAQECLVTAYQLIGSWRGEGSLHGWLLRIAINRALRAVKLQRRLVPLENESGEPLPIAGGSEPLADALMAERDRLVQEAVASLPEPYRETIVLRYFGELSIAEISSQTGRPIGTVKTHLGRGLLRLRPALAEVRLA
;
A
#
# COMPACT_ATOMS: atom_id res chain seq x y z
N MET A 1 -17.31 15.92 -11.89
CA MET A 1 -16.33 16.69 -11.08
C MET A 1 -14.99 16.02 -11.30
N ASP A 2 -14.03 16.75 -11.82
CA ASP A 2 -12.67 16.25 -11.97
C ASP A 2 -11.91 16.24 -10.62
N ASP A 3 -10.71 15.67 -10.57
CA ASP A 3 -9.95 15.54 -9.32
C ASP A 3 -9.55 16.92 -8.72
N ARG A 4 -9.35 17.94 -9.56
CA ARG A 4 -9.00 19.29 -9.09
C ARG A 4 -10.20 20.02 -8.53
N GLU A 5 -11.32 19.95 -9.22
CA GLU A 5 -12.60 20.50 -8.76
C GLU A 5 -12.99 19.86 -7.43
N LEU A 6 -12.86 18.52 -7.33
CA LEU A 6 -13.15 17.78 -6.11
C LEU A 6 -12.25 18.20 -4.94
N ALA A 7 -10.96 18.29 -5.16
CA ALA A 7 -10.02 18.72 -4.14
C ALA A 7 -10.28 20.18 -3.69
N GLN A 8 -10.56 21.09 -4.61
CA GLN A 8 -10.88 22.47 -4.30
C GLN A 8 -12.18 22.62 -3.49
N ALA A 9 -13.22 21.86 -3.84
CA ALA A 9 -14.48 21.84 -3.10
C ALA A 9 -14.26 21.34 -1.65
N ILE A 10 -13.46 20.29 -1.47
CA ILE A 10 -13.12 19.78 -0.14
C ILE A 10 -12.34 20.82 0.68
N VAL A 11 -11.35 21.51 0.07
CA VAL A 11 -10.60 22.59 0.73
C VAL A 11 -11.53 23.75 1.13
N ALA A 12 -12.56 24.03 0.34
CA ALA A 12 -13.58 25.02 0.65
C ALA A 12 -14.56 24.57 1.75
N GLY A 13 -14.44 23.33 2.26
CA GLY A 13 -15.27 22.80 3.33
C GLY A 13 -16.56 22.12 2.86
N ASP A 14 -16.69 21.80 1.58
CA ASP A 14 -17.82 21.05 1.02
C ASP A 14 -17.80 19.61 1.51
N ARG A 15 -18.75 19.29 2.39
CA ARG A 15 -18.88 17.93 2.97
C ARG A 15 -19.37 16.90 1.96
N ASP A 16 -20.16 17.31 0.98
CA ASP A 16 -20.68 16.39 -0.04
C ASP A 16 -19.57 16.01 -1.02
N ALA A 17 -18.67 16.93 -1.33
CA ALA A 17 -17.47 16.64 -2.10
C ALA A 17 -16.56 15.63 -1.36
N PHE A 18 -16.39 15.77 -0.04
CA PHE A 18 -15.60 14.81 0.71
C PHE A 18 -16.29 13.43 0.79
N ARG A 19 -17.62 13.38 0.96
CA ARG A 19 -18.38 12.13 0.93
C ARG A 19 -18.18 11.41 -0.42
N LEU A 20 -18.25 12.14 -1.53
CA LEU A 20 -18.01 11.59 -2.87
C LEU A 20 -16.60 10.98 -3.00
N LEU A 21 -15.59 11.65 -2.43
CA LEU A 21 -14.22 11.12 -2.39
C LEU A 21 -14.16 9.81 -1.60
N VAL A 22 -14.77 9.76 -0.41
CA VAL A 22 -14.83 8.57 0.44
C VAL A 22 -15.50 7.41 -0.30
N GLU A 23 -16.68 7.63 -0.90
CA GLU A 23 -17.41 6.62 -1.64
C GLU A 23 -16.60 6.06 -2.82
N ARG A 24 -15.88 6.93 -3.53
CA ARG A 24 -15.04 6.56 -4.67
C ARG A 24 -13.80 5.77 -4.26
N GLU A 25 -13.14 6.14 -3.19
CA GLU A 25 -11.78 5.70 -2.87
C GLU A 25 -11.70 4.64 -1.76
N SER A 26 -12.72 4.48 -0.89
CA SER A 26 -12.67 3.54 0.24
C SER A 26 -12.34 2.11 -0.20
N GLY A 27 -13.06 1.57 -1.16
CA GLY A 27 -12.84 0.20 -1.63
C GLY A 27 -11.44 -0.03 -2.22
N PRO A 28 -10.97 0.81 -3.16
CA PRO A 28 -9.58 0.73 -3.66
C PRO A 28 -8.53 0.84 -2.56
N LEU A 29 -8.69 1.75 -1.59
CA LEU A 29 -7.74 1.93 -0.50
C LEU A 29 -7.70 0.71 0.42
N VAL A 30 -8.85 0.16 0.81
CA VAL A 30 -8.92 -1.09 1.61
C VAL A 30 -8.20 -2.23 0.91
N ARG A 31 -8.48 -2.45 -0.39
CA ARG A 31 -7.79 -3.50 -1.16
C ARG A 31 -6.27 -3.31 -1.21
N ALA A 32 -5.82 -2.07 -1.39
CA ALA A 32 -4.39 -1.78 -1.42
C ALA A 32 -3.74 -2.00 -0.04
N CYS A 33 -4.40 -1.57 1.04
CA CYS A 33 -3.94 -1.80 2.41
C CYS A 33 -3.92 -3.30 2.75
N ALA A 34 -4.96 -4.06 2.37
CA ALA A 34 -5.05 -5.49 2.62
C ALA A 34 -3.90 -6.28 1.96
N ARG A 35 -3.51 -5.89 0.73
CA ARG A 35 -2.35 -6.48 0.06
C ARG A 35 -1.04 -6.23 0.81
N VAL A 36 -0.94 -5.15 1.58
CA VAL A 36 0.26 -4.80 2.34
C VAL A 36 0.23 -5.39 3.74
N LEU A 37 -0.93 -5.35 4.42
CA LEU A 37 -1.06 -5.75 5.82
C LEU A 37 -1.34 -7.24 5.98
N GLY A 38 -1.98 -7.88 4.99
CA GLY A 38 -2.43 -9.27 5.07
C GLY A 38 -3.59 -9.50 6.05
N ASP A 39 -4.14 -8.43 6.63
CA ASP A 39 -5.21 -8.43 7.61
C ASP A 39 -6.33 -7.50 7.13
N PRO A 40 -7.54 -8.02 6.84
CA PRO A 40 -8.65 -7.22 6.35
C PRO A 40 -9.12 -6.14 7.33
N ASP A 41 -9.20 -6.45 8.63
CA ASP A 41 -9.69 -5.51 9.65
C ASP A 41 -8.70 -4.36 9.83
N ALA A 42 -7.41 -4.67 9.93
CA ALA A 42 -6.35 -3.67 9.96
C ALA A 42 -6.29 -2.84 8.66
N ALA A 43 -6.68 -3.41 7.53
CA ALA A 43 -6.73 -2.71 6.26
C ALA A 43 -7.87 -1.70 6.19
N GLU A 44 -9.04 -2.03 6.73
CA GLU A 44 -10.18 -1.09 6.83
C GLU A 44 -9.83 0.09 7.73
N ASP A 45 -9.29 -0.16 8.92
CA ASP A 45 -8.85 0.89 9.84
C ASP A 45 -7.79 1.79 9.19
N MET A 46 -6.79 1.21 8.54
CA MET A 46 -5.75 1.95 7.83
C MET A 46 -6.32 2.82 6.71
N ALA A 47 -7.26 2.30 5.93
CA ALA A 47 -7.91 3.05 4.86
C ALA A 47 -8.73 4.24 5.40
N GLN A 48 -9.45 4.04 6.50
CA GLN A 48 -10.20 5.12 7.18
C GLN A 48 -9.25 6.19 7.71
N GLU A 49 -8.17 5.82 8.40
CA GLU A 49 -7.15 6.76 8.85
C GLU A 49 -6.52 7.53 7.70
N CYS A 50 -6.32 6.88 6.55
CA CYS A 50 -5.79 7.52 5.34
C CYS A 50 -6.76 8.56 4.79
N LEU A 51 -8.07 8.28 4.77
CA LEU A 51 -9.08 9.24 4.34
C LEU A 51 -9.15 10.46 5.27
N VAL A 52 -9.06 10.25 6.58
CA VAL A 52 -8.98 11.36 7.55
C VAL A 52 -7.72 12.19 7.33
N THR A 53 -6.57 11.54 7.13
CA THR A 53 -5.31 12.22 6.83
C THR A 53 -5.39 12.97 5.50
N ALA A 54 -6.03 12.36 4.50
CA ALA A 54 -6.23 12.99 3.20
C ALA A 54 -7.08 14.25 3.30
N TYR A 55 -8.15 14.24 4.09
CA TYR A 55 -8.96 15.43 4.35
C TYR A 55 -8.12 16.59 4.88
N GLN A 56 -7.20 16.30 5.81
CA GLN A 56 -6.32 17.32 6.39
C GLN A 56 -5.25 17.83 5.41
N LEU A 57 -4.78 16.95 4.51
CA LEU A 57 -3.66 17.23 3.62
C LEU A 57 -4.05 17.56 2.18
N ILE A 58 -5.35 17.49 1.81
CA ILE A 58 -5.80 17.64 0.43
C ILE A 58 -5.41 18.99 -0.19
N GLY A 59 -5.33 20.04 0.62
CA GLY A 59 -4.83 21.33 0.20
C GLY A 59 -3.36 21.34 -0.23
N SER A 60 -2.59 20.33 0.14
CA SER A 60 -1.20 20.16 -0.28
C SER A 60 -1.04 19.42 -1.61
N TRP A 61 -2.11 18.80 -2.11
CA TRP A 61 -2.08 18.12 -3.41
C TRP A 61 -1.98 19.14 -4.54
N ARG A 62 -0.91 19.05 -5.33
CA ARG A 62 -0.60 20.03 -6.39
C ARG A 62 -1.30 19.77 -7.72
N GLY A 63 -2.16 18.74 -7.80
CA GLY A 63 -2.76 18.31 -9.05
C GLY A 63 -1.78 17.58 -9.98
N GLU A 64 -0.66 17.09 -9.44
CA GLU A 64 0.30 16.23 -10.14
C GLU A 64 -0.19 14.77 -10.04
N GLY A 65 -0.47 14.15 -11.18
CA GLY A 65 -1.11 12.83 -11.23
C GLY A 65 -2.58 12.85 -10.81
N SER A 66 -3.14 11.67 -10.55
CA SER A 66 -4.52 11.52 -10.07
C SER A 66 -4.62 11.68 -8.55
N LEU A 67 -5.76 12.14 -8.07
CA LEU A 67 -6.06 12.16 -6.64
C LEU A 67 -6.06 10.73 -6.06
N HIS A 68 -6.56 9.77 -6.83
CA HIS A 68 -6.47 8.34 -6.50
C HIS A 68 -5.02 7.88 -6.23
N GLY A 69 -4.09 8.15 -7.14
CA GLY A 69 -2.68 7.79 -6.97
C GLY A 69 -2.03 8.45 -5.75
N TRP A 70 -2.41 9.70 -5.46
CA TRP A 70 -1.94 10.43 -4.27
C TRP A 70 -2.43 9.76 -2.98
N LEU A 71 -3.70 9.37 -2.92
CA LEU A 71 -4.28 8.64 -1.79
C LEU A 71 -3.64 7.27 -1.60
N LEU A 72 -3.48 6.49 -2.67
CA LEU A 72 -2.79 5.20 -2.62
C LEU A 72 -1.37 5.33 -2.08
N ARG A 73 -0.63 6.36 -2.50
CA ARG A 73 0.72 6.62 -1.99
C ARG A 73 0.73 6.84 -0.48
N ILE A 74 -0.23 7.61 0.05
CA ILE A 74 -0.37 7.84 1.50
C ILE A 74 -0.67 6.51 2.20
N ALA A 75 -1.70 5.78 1.75
CA ALA A 75 -2.18 4.56 2.37
C ALA A 75 -1.10 3.47 2.42
N ILE A 76 -0.49 3.16 1.28
CA ILE A 76 0.50 2.10 1.19
C ILE A 76 1.77 2.43 1.97
N ASN A 77 2.23 3.69 1.95
CA ASN A 77 3.39 4.09 2.75
C ASN A 77 3.11 3.97 4.26
N ARG A 78 1.90 4.26 4.72
CA ARG A 78 1.50 4.04 6.12
C ARG A 78 1.44 2.56 6.46
N ALA A 79 0.80 1.74 5.62
CA ALA A 79 0.71 0.30 5.80
C ALA A 79 2.10 -0.36 5.89
N LEU A 80 3.03 0.00 5.00
CA LEU A 80 4.42 -0.50 5.04
C LEU A 80 5.17 -0.07 6.32
N ARG A 81 4.91 1.13 6.82
CA ARG A 81 5.48 1.57 8.10
C ARG A 81 4.93 0.77 9.27
N ALA A 82 3.63 0.46 9.27
CA ALA A 82 3.00 -0.36 10.29
C ALA A 82 3.60 -1.77 10.32
N VAL A 83 3.74 -2.43 9.16
CA VAL A 83 4.43 -3.73 9.05
C VAL A 83 5.84 -3.67 9.64
N LYS A 84 6.61 -2.64 9.29
CA LYS A 84 7.99 -2.48 9.81
C LYS A 84 8.05 -2.20 11.31
N LEU A 85 7.08 -1.48 11.86
CA LEU A 85 7.01 -1.18 13.29
C LEU A 85 6.61 -2.42 14.10
N GLN A 86 5.61 -3.16 13.63
CA GLN A 86 5.13 -4.38 14.27
C GLN A 86 6.27 -5.41 14.46
N ARG A 87 7.17 -5.53 13.47
CA ARG A 87 8.38 -6.37 13.57
C ARG A 87 9.36 -5.96 14.66
N ARG A 88 9.50 -4.65 14.92
CA ARG A 88 10.41 -4.16 15.96
C ARG A 88 9.89 -4.41 17.36
N LEU A 89 8.58 -4.60 17.50
CA LEU A 89 7.88 -4.79 18.78
C LEU A 89 7.67 -6.25 19.15
N VAL A 90 7.83 -7.19 18.19
CA VAL A 90 7.83 -8.63 18.47
C VAL A 90 9.27 -9.02 18.90
N PRO A 91 9.53 -9.36 20.16
CA PRO A 91 10.81 -9.92 20.57
C PRO A 91 11.05 -11.23 19.81
N LEU A 92 12.32 -11.53 19.51
CA LEU A 92 12.77 -12.80 18.88
C LEU A 92 12.53 -14.06 19.75
N GLU A 93 11.68 -13.98 20.77
CA GLU A 93 11.37 -15.06 21.69
C GLU A 93 9.89 -15.38 21.69
N ASN A 94 9.45 -16.16 20.69
CA ASN A 94 8.40 -17.14 20.90
C ASN A 94 8.83 -18.44 20.21
N GLU A 95 9.63 -19.22 20.93
CA GLU A 95 9.74 -20.66 20.73
C GLU A 95 8.42 -21.35 21.16
N SER A 96 7.34 -21.06 20.50
CA SER A 96 6.09 -21.80 20.60
C SER A 96 5.39 -21.62 19.27
N GLY A 97 5.75 -22.46 18.30
CA GLY A 97 5.11 -22.53 17.01
C GLY A 97 3.68 -23.07 17.09
N GLU A 98 2.75 -22.30 17.58
CA GLU A 98 1.32 -22.54 17.33
C GLU A 98 0.77 -21.40 16.47
N PRO A 99 0.30 -21.73 15.24
CA PRO A 99 -0.43 -20.78 14.42
C PRO A 99 -1.78 -20.51 15.08
N LEU A 100 -2.12 -19.24 15.30
CA LEU A 100 -3.48 -18.85 15.66
C LEU A 100 -4.43 -19.25 14.52
N PRO A 101 -5.56 -19.92 14.81
CA PRO A 101 -6.47 -20.38 13.78
C PRO A 101 -7.21 -19.18 13.15
N ILE A 102 -6.95 -18.91 11.89
CA ILE A 102 -7.75 -18.00 11.08
C ILE A 102 -8.99 -18.81 10.63
N ALA A 103 -10.17 -18.39 11.08
CA ALA A 103 -11.43 -19.00 10.68
C ALA A 103 -11.76 -18.64 9.22
N GLY A 104 -11.66 -19.62 8.34
CA GLY A 104 -12.07 -19.49 6.94
C GLY A 104 -11.77 -20.79 6.19
N GLY A 105 -12.80 -21.51 5.75
CA GLY A 105 -12.78 -22.88 5.26
C GLY A 105 -12.03 -23.10 3.94
N SER A 106 -10.77 -23.39 4.03
CA SER A 106 -9.90 -24.03 3.07
C SER A 106 -8.80 -24.75 3.84
N GLU A 107 -8.05 -25.67 3.25
CA GLU A 107 -7.08 -26.49 3.99
C GLU A 107 -6.15 -25.59 4.84
N PRO A 108 -6.17 -25.73 6.18
CA PRO A 108 -5.48 -24.77 7.09
C PRO A 108 -3.98 -24.63 6.82
N LEU A 109 -3.37 -25.66 6.26
CA LEU A 109 -1.95 -25.67 5.90
C LEU A 109 -1.66 -24.83 4.65
N ALA A 110 -2.53 -24.88 3.63
CA ALA A 110 -2.37 -24.09 2.40
C ALA A 110 -2.54 -22.60 2.67
N ASP A 111 -3.51 -22.24 3.51
CA ASP A 111 -3.75 -20.85 3.90
C ASP A 111 -2.59 -20.29 4.75
N ALA A 112 -2.06 -21.09 5.68
CA ALA A 112 -0.91 -20.69 6.48
C ALA A 112 0.35 -20.48 5.62
N LEU A 113 0.59 -21.33 4.62
CA LEU A 113 1.71 -21.18 3.68
C LEU A 113 1.54 -19.95 2.78
N MET A 114 0.32 -19.64 2.32
CA MET A 114 0.05 -18.42 1.56
C MET A 114 0.26 -17.17 2.40
N ALA A 115 -0.25 -17.14 3.64
CA ALA A 115 -0.06 -16.03 4.55
C ALA A 115 1.43 -15.78 4.85
N GLU A 116 2.22 -16.84 5.02
CA GLU A 116 3.67 -16.72 5.24
C GLU A 116 4.38 -16.16 3.99
N ARG A 117 4.00 -16.62 2.78
CA ARG A 117 4.54 -16.09 1.52
C ARG A 117 4.23 -14.59 1.35
N ASP A 118 2.99 -14.20 1.59
CA ASP A 118 2.58 -12.80 1.51
C ASP A 118 3.35 -11.95 2.52
N ARG A 119 3.54 -12.44 3.73
CA ARG A 119 4.34 -11.81 4.76
C ARG A 119 5.79 -11.57 4.31
N LEU A 120 6.45 -12.59 3.77
CA LEU A 120 7.83 -12.49 3.28
C LEU A 120 7.97 -11.46 2.15
N VAL A 121 7.01 -11.43 1.22
CA VAL A 121 6.98 -10.43 0.14
C VAL A 121 6.81 -9.01 0.70
N GLN A 122 5.86 -8.81 1.61
CA GLN A 122 5.59 -7.50 2.23
C GLN A 122 6.82 -6.98 2.95
N GLU A 123 7.49 -7.84 3.69
CA GLU A 123 8.71 -7.54 4.42
C GLU A 123 9.86 -7.14 3.50
N ALA A 124 10.05 -7.90 2.43
CA ALA A 124 11.07 -7.59 1.45
C ALA A 124 10.80 -6.23 0.80
N VAL A 125 9.53 -5.94 0.44
CA VAL A 125 9.14 -4.65 -0.12
C VAL A 125 9.33 -3.52 0.89
N ALA A 126 8.96 -3.71 2.16
CA ALA A 126 9.13 -2.72 3.22
C ALA A 126 10.62 -2.41 3.50
N SER A 127 11.53 -3.35 3.22
CA SER A 127 12.98 -3.17 3.37
C SER A 127 13.65 -2.44 2.22
N LEU A 128 12.98 -2.29 1.07
CA LEU A 128 13.54 -1.58 -0.07
C LEU A 128 13.82 -0.11 0.27
N PRO A 129 14.98 0.43 -0.14
CA PRO A 129 15.24 1.86 -0.02
C PRO A 129 14.40 2.65 -1.03
N GLU A 130 14.11 3.91 -0.68
CA GLU A 130 13.57 4.86 -1.66
C GLU A 130 14.63 5.18 -2.73
N PRO A 131 14.22 5.42 -3.98
CA PRO A 131 12.84 5.51 -4.50
C PRO A 131 12.27 4.19 -5.04
N TYR A 132 12.97 3.08 -4.87
CA TYR A 132 12.57 1.78 -5.44
C TYR A 132 11.28 1.27 -4.77
N ARG A 133 11.20 1.38 -3.44
CA ARG A 133 10.03 0.97 -2.67
C ARG A 133 8.77 1.67 -3.16
N GLU A 134 8.78 3.01 -3.22
CA GLU A 134 7.65 3.80 -3.70
C GLU A 134 7.18 3.34 -5.08
N THR A 135 8.13 3.12 -6.00
CA THR A 135 7.80 2.74 -7.38
C THR A 135 7.21 1.34 -7.46
N ILE A 136 7.78 0.36 -6.74
CA ILE A 136 7.26 -1.02 -6.64
C ILE A 136 5.85 -1.01 -6.05
N VAL A 137 5.66 -0.27 -4.98
CA VAL A 137 4.40 -0.18 -4.26
C VAL A 137 3.30 0.40 -5.14
N LEU A 138 3.54 1.52 -5.78
CA LEU A 138 2.56 2.13 -6.68
C LEU A 138 2.23 1.21 -7.86
N ARG A 139 3.21 0.45 -8.38
CA ARG A 139 3.00 -0.44 -9.51
C ARG A 139 2.21 -1.69 -9.16
N TYR A 140 2.59 -2.40 -8.08
CA TYR A 140 2.11 -3.76 -7.78
C TYR A 140 1.01 -3.80 -6.71
N PHE A 141 1.01 -2.87 -5.79
CA PHE A 141 -0.04 -2.78 -4.77
C PHE A 141 -1.12 -1.76 -5.16
N GLY A 142 -0.73 -0.64 -5.77
CA GLY A 142 -1.63 0.39 -6.27
C GLY A 142 -2.11 0.18 -7.70
N GLU A 143 -1.57 -0.80 -8.43
CA GLU A 143 -1.92 -1.14 -9.82
C GLU A 143 -1.75 0.01 -10.83
N LEU A 144 -0.97 1.05 -10.48
CA LEU A 144 -0.75 2.19 -11.36
C LEU A 144 0.10 1.79 -12.57
N SER A 145 -0.23 2.33 -13.72
CA SER A 145 0.61 2.25 -14.92
C SER A 145 1.90 3.05 -14.75
N ILE A 146 2.90 2.77 -15.57
CA ILE A 146 4.18 3.51 -15.55
C ILE A 146 3.96 5.01 -15.84
N ALA A 147 2.99 5.34 -16.69
CA ALA A 147 2.65 6.73 -17.01
C ALA A 147 2.03 7.44 -15.81
N GLU A 148 1.12 6.78 -15.09
CA GLU A 148 0.52 7.31 -13.86
C GLU A 148 1.57 7.49 -12.76
N ILE A 149 2.47 6.52 -12.57
CA ILE A 149 3.57 6.63 -11.62
C ILE A 149 4.49 7.80 -11.99
N SER A 150 4.81 7.99 -13.28
CA SER A 150 5.60 9.11 -13.77
C SER A 150 4.92 10.44 -13.42
N SER A 151 3.64 10.57 -13.71
CA SER A 151 2.83 11.75 -13.39
C SER A 151 2.76 11.99 -11.88
N GLN A 152 2.49 10.94 -11.10
CA GLN A 152 2.34 10.99 -9.64
C GLN A 152 3.62 11.35 -8.89
N THR A 153 4.78 10.91 -9.41
CA THR A 153 6.07 11.10 -8.74
C THR A 153 6.90 12.24 -9.32
N GLY A 154 6.47 12.83 -10.44
CA GLY A 154 7.21 13.84 -11.20
C GLY A 154 8.48 13.29 -11.86
N ARG A 155 8.65 11.96 -11.92
CA ARG A 155 9.85 11.32 -12.50
C ARG A 155 9.64 10.96 -13.95
N PRO A 156 10.64 11.14 -14.84
CA PRO A 156 10.56 10.69 -16.22
C PRO A 156 10.25 9.18 -16.33
N ILE A 157 9.48 8.78 -17.34
CA ILE A 157 9.09 7.37 -17.59
C ILE A 157 10.31 6.43 -17.60
N GLY A 158 11.42 6.86 -18.20
CA GLY A 158 12.69 6.10 -18.22
C GLY A 158 13.25 5.85 -16.82
N THR A 159 13.14 6.85 -15.95
CA THR A 159 13.54 6.75 -14.54
C THR A 159 12.64 5.77 -13.78
N VAL A 160 11.31 5.86 -13.97
CA VAL A 160 10.35 4.93 -13.37
C VAL A 160 10.65 3.48 -13.78
N LYS A 161 10.87 3.23 -15.08
CA LYS A 161 11.27 1.89 -15.57
C LYS A 161 12.55 1.39 -14.92
N THR A 162 13.55 2.26 -14.78
CA THR A 162 14.83 1.92 -14.12
C THR A 162 14.63 1.59 -12.65
N HIS A 163 13.79 2.37 -11.93
CA HIS A 163 13.49 2.13 -10.53
C HIS A 163 12.73 0.81 -10.33
N LEU A 164 11.77 0.50 -11.22
CA LEU A 164 11.07 -0.79 -11.21
C LEU A 164 12.06 -1.96 -11.41
N GLY A 165 12.88 -1.89 -12.44
CA GLY A 165 13.87 -2.95 -12.72
C GLY A 165 14.85 -3.15 -11.57
N ARG A 166 15.40 -2.08 -11.01
CA ARG A 166 16.31 -2.16 -9.85
C ARG A 166 15.62 -2.60 -8.59
N GLY A 167 14.37 -2.19 -8.36
CA GLY A 167 13.56 -2.65 -7.23
C GLY A 167 13.30 -4.16 -7.29
N LEU A 168 12.86 -4.67 -8.45
CA LEU A 168 12.65 -6.10 -8.68
C LEU A 168 13.95 -6.92 -8.53
N LEU A 169 15.08 -6.38 -9.02
CA LEU A 169 16.37 -7.04 -8.87
C LEU A 169 16.76 -7.19 -7.38
N ARG A 170 16.46 -6.18 -6.56
CA ARG A 170 16.71 -6.21 -5.11
C ARG A 170 15.77 -7.16 -4.36
N LEU A 171 14.53 -7.34 -4.85
CA LEU A 171 13.56 -8.28 -4.29
C LEU A 171 13.85 -9.74 -4.68
N ARG A 172 14.64 -9.97 -5.73
CA ARG A 172 14.87 -11.30 -6.29
C ARG A 172 15.33 -12.37 -5.27
N PRO A 173 16.24 -12.08 -4.32
CA PRO A 173 16.62 -13.05 -3.29
C PRO A 173 15.42 -13.48 -2.42
N ALA A 174 14.67 -12.52 -1.88
CA ALA A 174 13.50 -12.80 -1.06
C ALA A 174 12.39 -13.53 -1.83
N LEU A 175 12.15 -13.16 -3.09
CA LEU A 175 11.19 -13.87 -3.95
C LEU A 175 11.64 -15.28 -4.33
N ALA A 176 12.93 -15.58 -4.32
CA ALA A 176 13.43 -16.94 -4.51
C ALA A 176 13.14 -17.82 -3.28
N GLU A 177 13.25 -17.29 -2.07
CA GLU A 177 12.88 -17.98 -0.82
C GLU A 177 11.39 -18.28 -0.78
N VAL A 178 10.54 -17.32 -1.15
CA VAL A 178 9.09 -17.50 -1.24
C VAL A 178 8.68 -18.61 -2.23
N ARG A 179 9.49 -18.86 -3.25
CA ARG A 179 9.23 -19.89 -4.26
C ARG A 179 9.61 -21.29 -3.79
N LEU A 180 10.46 -21.41 -2.79
CA LEU A 180 10.94 -22.68 -2.23
C LEU A 180 10.17 -23.11 -0.96
N ALA A 181 9.44 -22.20 -0.34
CA ALA A 181 8.54 -22.45 0.79
C ALA A 181 7.14 -22.78 0.30
#